data_10e06dd1b0576cb66d33227306f582d6
#
_entry.id   10e06dd1b0576cb66d33227306f582d6
#
_cell.length_a   1.000
_cell.length_b   1.000
_cell.length_c   1.000
_cell.angle_alpha   90.00
_cell.angle_beta   90.00
_cell.angle_gamma   90.00
#
_symmetry.space_group_name_H-M   'P 1'
#
loop_
_entity.id
_entity.type
_entity.pdbx_description
1 polymer ?
#
loop_
_entity_poly.entity_id
_entity_poly.type
_entity_poly.pdbx_seq_one_letter_code
_entity_poly.pdbx_strand_id
1 'polypeptide(L)'
;GEKKLADAKEQIKKIKNPKWYVYNRSTLVEYDGFGENANRMRAIGKVFPVMFFLVAALISLTGMTRMVEEQRIEIGTMKALGYGNFSIASKYLGYAFLATAGGSILGVLTGEKILPYIIIYAYEIMYPHIPKIYVPYHMSYAVMASVASIVCTMGATLASCYKELAAEPAVLMRPPAPKKGRRVFLERIGFIWKRMNFTWKSTIRNLMRYKKRFFMTIFGIGGCMA
;
A
#
# COMPACT_ATOMS: atom_id res chain seq x y z
N GLY A 1 14.09 85.51 -3.03
CA GLY A 1 14.63 84.33 -2.25
C GLY A 1 13.57 83.49 -1.58
N GLU A 2 12.58 84.11 -0.93
CA GLU A 2 11.58 83.43 -0.07
C GLU A 2 10.63 82.46 -0.85
N LYS A 3 10.17 82.86 -2.04
CA LYS A 3 9.31 82.01 -2.87
C LYS A 3 9.99 80.68 -3.26
N LYS A 4 11.28 80.70 -3.63
CA LYS A 4 12.05 79.50 -3.94
C LYS A 4 12.22 78.56 -2.74
N LEU A 5 12.33 79.10 -1.55
CA LEU A 5 12.41 78.38 -0.29
C LEU A 5 11.07 77.71 0.10
N ALA A 6 9.96 78.37 -0.16
CA ALA A 6 8.63 77.84 0.05
C ALA A 6 8.33 76.69 -0.90
N ASP A 7 8.64 76.83 -2.20
CA ASP A 7 8.48 75.79 -3.20
C ASP A 7 9.37 74.54 -2.92
N ALA A 8 10.61 74.74 -2.50
CA ALA A 8 11.49 73.65 -2.12
C ALA A 8 10.99 72.91 -0.88
N LYS A 9 10.44 73.60 0.13
CA LYS A 9 9.80 73.02 1.31
C LYS A 9 8.57 72.18 0.94
N GLU A 10 7.78 72.68 -0.01
CA GLU A 10 6.59 71.96 -0.50
C GLU A 10 6.97 70.68 -1.31
N GLN A 11 8.03 70.75 -2.10
CA GLN A 11 8.56 69.59 -2.80
C GLN A 11 9.13 68.53 -1.85
N ILE A 12 9.83 68.92 -0.80
CA ILE A 12 10.32 68.04 0.24
C ILE A 12 9.17 67.36 0.98
N LYS A 13 8.07 68.09 1.24
CA LYS A 13 6.88 67.57 1.90
C LYS A 13 6.12 66.54 1.05
N LYS A 14 6.27 66.59 -0.28
CA LYS A 14 5.71 65.66 -1.25
C LYS A 14 6.53 64.37 -1.39
N ILE A 15 7.77 64.32 -0.92
CA ILE A 15 8.60 63.12 -0.92
C ILE A 15 8.04 62.18 0.14
N LYS A 16 7.41 61.09 -0.27
CA LYS A 16 6.96 60.04 0.65
C LYS A 16 8.17 59.42 1.36
N ASN A 17 8.05 59.28 2.68
CA ASN A 17 9.08 58.56 3.44
C ASN A 17 9.44 57.21 2.79
N PRO A 18 10.72 56.91 2.58
CA PRO A 18 11.11 55.64 2.01
C PRO A 18 10.58 54.49 2.87
N LYS A 19 9.82 53.61 2.27
CA LYS A 19 9.42 52.36 2.92
C LYS A 19 10.53 51.37 2.78
N TRP A 20 11.13 50.93 3.88
CA TRP A 20 12.10 49.89 3.92
C TRP A 20 11.39 48.55 3.76
N TYR A 21 11.74 47.80 2.71
CA TYR A 21 11.28 46.43 2.51
C TYR A 21 12.42 45.52 2.93
N VAL A 22 12.29 44.89 4.10
CA VAL A 22 13.23 43.89 4.56
C VAL A 22 12.75 42.53 4.04
N TYR A 23 13.38 42.05 3.00
CA TYR A 23 13.10 40.74 2.46
C TYR A 23 13.83 39.69 3.28
N ASN A 24 13.11 38.81 3.90
CA ASN A 24 13.65 37.63 4.59
C ASN A 24 13.65 36.45 3.63
N ARG A 25 14.36 35.35 3.96
CA ARG A 25 14.37 34.12 3.14
C ARG A 25 12.96 33.58 2.88
N SER A 26 12.05 33.77 3.82
CA SER A 26 10.62 33.38 3.68
C SER A 26 9.82 34.20 2.66
N THR A 27 10.36 35.36 2.18
CA THR A 27 9.73 36.15 1.13
C THR A 27 10.23 35.80 -0.28
N LEU A 28 11.24 34.95 -0.39
CA LEU A 28 11.71 34.40 -1.65
C LEU A 28 10.78 33.23 -2.04
N VAL A 29 9.98 33.42 -3.08
CA VAL A 29 8.99 32.45 -3.56
C VAL A 29 9.62 31.08 -3.83
N GLU A 30 10.85 31.05 -4.36
CA GLU A 30 11.56 29.81 -4.63
C GLU A 30 11.96 29.05 -3.36
N TYR A 31 12.37 29.77 -2.32
CA TYR A 31 12.76 29.17 -1.04
C TYR A 31 11.55 28.65 -0.25
N ASP A 32 10.47 29.42 -0.24
CA ASP A 32 9.20 29.01 0.42
C ASP A 32 8.56 27.81 -0.31
N GLY A 33 8.59 27.83 -1.66
CA GLY A 33 8.12 26.73 -2.50
C GLY A 33 8.88 25.43 -2.26
N PHE A 34 10.19 25.48 -2.02
CA PHE A 34 10.97 24.28 -1.65
C PHE A 34 10.51 23.70 -0.30
N GLY A 35 10.28 24.56 0.69
CA GLY A 35 9.76 24.16 2.01
C GLY A 35 8.38 23.52 1.93
N GLU A 36 7.46 24.09 1.15
CA GLU A 36 6.14 23.53 0.90
C GLU A 36 6.20 22.17 0.20
N ASN A 37 7.03 22.05 -0.84
CA ASN A 37 7.21 20.78 -1.55
C ASN A 37 7.77 19.69 -0.65
N ALA A 38 8.73 20.00 0.21
CA ALA A 38 9.26 19.08 1.21
C ALA A 38 8.18 18.62 2.20
N ASN A 39 7.30 19.50 2.63
CA ASN A 39 6.17 19.17 3.52
C ASN A 39 5.11 18.31 2.82
N ARG A 40 4.81 18.58 1.55
CA ARG A 40 3.91 17.75 0.72
C ARG A 40 4.48 16.35 0.55
N MET A 41 5.78 16.22 0.24
CA MET A 41 6.47 14.92 0.15
C MET A 41 6.44 14.15 1.47
N ARG A 42 6.60 14.85 2.59
CA ARG A 42 6.49 14.23 3.93
C ARG A 42 5.08 13.73 4.21
N ALA A 43 4.04 14.46 3.79
CA ALA A 43 2.65 14.03 3.95
C ALA A 43 2.35 12.79 3.09
N ILE A 44 2.78 12.78 1.84
CA ILE A 44 2.68 11.63 0.93
C ILE A 44 3.42 10.42 1.53
N GLY A 45 4.65 10.62 2.02
CA GLY A 45 5.47 9.59 2.65
C GLY A 45 4.87 8.96 3.91
N LYS A 46 3.83 9.55 4.51
CA LYS A 46 3.08 8.95 5.62
C LYS A 46 1.92 8.06 5.15
N VAL A 47 1.24 8.46 4.08
CA VAL A 47 0.01 7.78 3.62
C VAL A 47 0.32 6.60 2.71
N PHE A 48 1.23 6.77 1.76
CA PHE A 48 1.58 5.75 0.78
C PHE A 48 2.02 4.41 1.38
N PRO A 49 2.94 4.37 2.38
CA PRO A 49 3.34 3.10 2.97
C PRO A 49 2.18 2.32 3.58
N VAL A 50 1.22 3.00 4.22
CA VAL A 50 0.05 2.34 4.81
C VAL A 50 -0.79 1.66 3.74
N MET A 51 -1.04 2.33 2.60
CA MET A 51 -1.77 1.74 1.48
C MET A 51 -1.04 0.52 0.90
N PHE A 52 0.27 0.63 0.67
CA PHE A 52 1.07 -0.48 0.16
C PHE A 52 1.11 -1.68 1.11
N PHE A 53 1.20 -1.45 2.43
CA PHE A 53 1.12 -2.52 3.42
C PHE A 53 -0.24 -3.21 3.43
N LEU A 54 -1.33 -2.47 3.29
CA LEU A 54 -2.68 -3.06 3.18
C LEU A 54 -2.80 -3.94 1.93
N VAL A 55 -2.32 -3.47 0.79
CA VAL A 55 -2.32 -4.25 -0.46
C VAL A 55 -1.43 -5.48 -0.34
N ALA A 56 -0.23 -5.35 0.20
CA ALA A 56 0.69 -6.46 0.43
C ALA A 56 0.09 -7.52 1.38
N ALA A 57 -0.60 -7.09 2.45
CA ALA A 57 -1.31 -7.97 3.36
C ALA A 57 -2.44 -8.75 2.66
N LEU A 58 -3.22 -8.08 1.82
CA LEU A 58 -4.30 -8.73 1.04
C LEU A 58 -3.75 -9.74 0.04
N ILE A 59 -2.68 -9.39 -0.68
CA ILE A 59 -2.04 -10.29 -1.65
C ILE A 59 -1.45 -11.50 -0.91
N SER A 60 -0.74 -11.27 0.19
CA SER A 60 -0.16 -12.32 1.02
C SER A 60 -1.22 -13.26 1.58
N LEU A 61 -2.30 -12.71 2.14
CA LEU A 61 -3.43 -13.49 2.66
C LEU A 61 -4.07 -14.34 1.55
N THR A 62 -4.28 -13.76 0.38
CA THR A 62 -4.89 -14.47 -0.76
C THR A 62 -3.98 -15.57 -1.28
N GLY A 63 -2.69 -15.28 -1.46
CA GLY A 63 -1.68 -16.22 -1.94
C GLY A 63 -1.50 -17.42 -0.97
N MET A 64 -1.35 -17.13 0.32
CA MET A 64 -1.19 -18.16 1.35
C MET A 64 -2.46 -19.00 1.53
N THR A 65 -3.64 -18.38 1.49
CA THR A 65 -4.91 -19.13 1.55
C THR A 65 -5.02 -20.10 0.36
N ARG A 66 -4.67 -19.63 -0.83
CA ARG A 66 -4.68 -20.48 -2.04
C ARG A 66 -3.68 -21.62 -1.93
N MET A 67 -2.45 -21.34 -1.53
CA MET A 67 -1.39 -22.35 -1.35
C MET A 67 -1.81 -23.44 -0.37
N VAL A 68 -2.36 -23.06 0.78
CA VAL A 68 -2.85 -23.99 1.82
C VAL A 68 -4.07 -24.79 1.31
N GLU A 69 -5.02 -24.14 0.59
CA GLU A 69 -6.17 -24.85 -0.01
C GLU A 69 -5.73 -25.84 -1.08
N GLU A 70 -4.72 -25.54 -1.90
CA GLU A 70 -4.20 -26.44 -2.93
C GLU A 70 -3.48 -27.65 -2.32
N GLN A 71 -2.80 -27.48 -1.19
CA GLN A 71 -2.08 -28.56 -0.49
C GLN A 71 -2.92 -29.25 0.59
N ARG A 72 -4.22 -29.09 0.57
CA ARG A 72 -5.14 -29.62 1.58
C ARG A 72 -5.05 -31.13 1.78
N ILE A 73 -4.86 -31.90 0.70
CA ILE A 73 -4.73 -33.37 0.76
C ILE A 73 -3.44 -33.75 1.48
N GLU A 74 -2.33 -33.06 1.18
CA GLU A 74 -1.04 -33.29 1.83
C GLU A 74 -1.11 -33.01 3.34
N ILE A 75 -1.76 -31.90 3.72
CA ILE A 75 -2.06 -31.56 5.13
C ILE A 75 -2.85 -32.69 5.80
N GLY A 76 -3.90 -33.18 5.14
CA GLY A 76 -4.72 -34.29 5.63
C GLY A 76 -3.91 -35.58 5.83
N THR A 77 -3.04 -35.91 4.89
CA THR A 77 -2.15 -37.08 4.98
C THR A 77 -1.16 -36.95 6.12
N MET A 78 -0.51 -35.80 6.29
CA MET A 78 0.40 -35.57 7.42
C MET A 78 -0.31 -35.68 8.76
N LYS A 79 -1.54 -35.16 8.89
CA LYS A 79 -2.35 -35.29 10.08
C LYS A 79 -2.74 -36.73 10.35
N ALA A 80 -3.09 -37.50 9.32
CA ALA A 80 -3.41 -38.93 9.46
C ALA A 80 -2.20 -39.75 9.91
N LEU A 81 -0.98 -39.37 9.54
CA LEU A 81 0.28 -39.95 9.99
C LEU A 81 0.65 -39.50 11.43
N GLY A 82 -0.13 -38.66 12.09
CA GLY A 82 0.11 -38.23 13.46
C GLY A 82 0.98 -36.99 13.62
N TYR A 83 1.29 -36.25 12.57
CA TYR A 83 2.01 -34.98 12.69
C TYR A 83 1.17 -33.92 13.39
N GLY A 84 1.77 -33.22 14.35
CA GLY A 84 1.12 -32.15 15.08
C GLY A 84 0.82 -30.93 14.20
N ASN A 85 -0.23 -30.20 14.52
CA ASN A 85 -0.65 -29.02 13.77
C ASN A 85 0.46 -27.98 13.63
N PHE A 86 1.28 -27.79 14.67
CA PHE A 86 2.41 -26.85 14.66
C PHE A 86 3.50 -27.31 13.67
N SER A 87 3.81 -28.60 13.65
CA SER A 87 4.82 -29.17 12.72
C SER A 87 4.39 -28.98 11.25
N ILE A 88 3.10 -29.13 10.95
CA ILE A 88 2.56 -28.90 9.62
C ILE A 88 2.57 -27.40 9.27
N ALA A 89 2.15 -26.55 10.22
CA ALA A 89 2.14 -25.09 10.02
C ALA A 89 3.55 -24.52 9.82
N SER A 90 4.58 -25.10 10.48
CA SER A 90 5.96 -24.62 10.39
C SER A 90 6.51 -24.64 8.96
N LYS A 91 6.10 -25.58 8.13
CA LYS A 91 6.45 -25.63 6.70
C LYS A 91 5.98 -24.37 5.98
N TYR A 92 4.73 -23.96 6.16
CA TYR A 92 4.14 -22.78 5.53
C TYR A 92 4.68 -21.49 6.11
N LEU A 93 4.88 -21.46 7.42
CA LEU A 93 5.48 -20.33 8.12
C LEU A 93 6.94 -20.12 7.69
N GLY A 94 7.72 -21.20 7.57
CA GLY A 94 9.09 -21.14 7.08
C GLY A 94 9.16 -20.58 5.65
N TYR A 95 8.28 -21.04 4.76
CA TYR A 95 8.18 -20.48 3.41
C TYR A 95 7.83 -19.00 3.41
N ALA A 96 6.80 -18.62 4.16
CA ALA A 96 6.37 -17.22 4.27
C ALA A 96 7.47 -16.32 4.85
N PHE A 97 8.18 -16.79 5.86
CA PHE A 97 9.29 -16.07 6.47
C PHE A 97 10.44 -15.86 5.48
N LEU A 98 10.90 -16.92 4.81
CA LEU A 98 12.01 -16.84 3.84
C LEU A 98 11.66 -15.92 2.67
N ALA A 99 10.46 -16.06 2.12
CA ALA A 99 9.99 -15.21 1.03
C ALA A 99 9.92 -13.74 1.44
N THR A 100 9.37 -13.44 2.63
CA THR A 100 9.24 -12.06 3.12
C THR A 100 10.60 -11.48 3.53
N ALA A 101 11.47 -12.25 4.16
CA ALA A 101 12.82 -11.80 4.51
C ALA A 101 13.65 -11.49 3.27
N GLY A 102 13.63 -12.39 2.27
CA GLY A 102 14.30 -12.15 0.99
C GLY A 102 13.74 -10.92 0.25
N GLY A 103 12.42 -10.79 0.18
CA GLY A 103 11.75 -9.63 -0.39
C GLY A 103 12.06 -8.33 0.34
N SER A 104 12.14 -8.35 1.67
CA SER A 104 12.49 -7.19 2.49
C SER A 104 13.94 -6.75 2.25
N ILE A 105 14.89 -7.68 2.19
CA ILE A 105 16.30 -7.37 1.89
C ILE A 105 16.42 -6.72 0.51
N LEU A 106 15.84 -7.32 -0.52
CA LEU A 106 15.86 -6.76 -1.86
C LEU A 106 15.13 -5.42 -1.92
N GLY A 107 13.98 -5.29 -1.25
CA GLY A 107 13.21 -4.06 -1.19
C GLY A 107 13.96 -2.91 -0.54
N VAL A 108 14.68 -3.15 0.56
CA VAL A 108 15.51 -2.14 1.23
C VAL A 108 16.70 -1.75 0.35
N LEU A 109 17.43 -2.72 -0.18
CA LEU A 109 18.62 -2.44 -1.00
C LEU A 109 18.29 -1.61 -2.26
N THR A 110 17.18 -1.94 -2.92
CA THR A 110 16.76 -1.24 -4.15
C THR A 110 15.98 0.03 -3.84
N GLY A 111 15.02 -0.04 -2.94
CA GLY A 111 14.08 1.04 -2.63
C GLY A 111 14.76 2.27 -2.03
N GLU A 112 15.67 2.09 -1.07
CA GLU A 112 16.40 3.21 -0.43
C GLU A 112 17.42 3.91 -1.36
N LYS A 113 17.73 3.34 -2.51
CA LYS A 113 18.63 3.99 -3.50
C LYS A 113 17.86 4.48 -4.72
N ILE A 114 17.01 3.65 -5.31
CA ILE A 114 16.36 3.97 -6.58
C ILE A 114 15.31 5.08 -6.39
N LEU A 115 14.45 4.98 -5.37
CA LEU A 115 13.38 5.98 -5.18
C LEU A 115 13.91 7.39 -4.89
N PRO A 116 14.83 7.61 -3.93
CA PRO A 116 15.39 8.93 -3.72
C PRO A 116 16.16 9.47 -4.93
N TYR A 117 16.87 8.61 -5.67
CA TYR A 117 17.56 9.03 -6.89
C TYR A 117 16.59 9.56 -7.94
N ILE A 118 15.48 8.84 -8.20
CA ILE A 118 14.44 9.28 -9.14
C ILE A 118 13.83 10.61 -8.70
N ILE A 119 13.51 10.76 -7.41
CA ILE A 119 12.94 11.99 -6.86
C ILE A 119 13.91 13.15 -7.01
N ILE A 120 15.18 12.98 -6.63
CA ILE A 120 16.22 14.01 -6.75
C ILE A 120 16.38 14.43 -8.20
N TYR A 121 16.47 13.48 -9.13
CA TYR A 121 16.60 13.76 -10.55
C TYR A 121 15.39 14.54 -11.11
N ALA A 122 14.18 14.19 -10.70
CA ALA A 122 12.96 14.91 -11.09
C ALA A 122 12.93 16.35 -10.55
N TYR A 123 13.42 16.59 -9.34
CA TYR A 123 13.49 17.93 -8.75
C TYR A 123 14.66 18.76 -9.24
N GLU A 124 15.75 18.16 -9.72
CA GLU A 124 16.90 18.87 -10.32
C GLU A 124 16.46 19.72 -11.53
N ILE A 125 15.46 19.28 -12.27
CA ILE A 125 14.86 20.03 -13.38
C ILE A 125 14.25 21.36 -12.92
N MET A 126 13.65 21.37 -11.72
CA MET A 126 13.00 22.56 -11.15
C MET A 126 13.97 23.47 -10.40
N TYR A 127 15.05 22.91 -9.85
CA TYR A 127 16.01 23.60 -8.98
C TYR A 127 17.45 23.37 -9.49
N PRO A 128 17.93 24.13 -10.47
CA PRO A 128 19.21 23.87 -11.14
C PRO A 128 20.45 24.03 -10.26
N HIS A 129 20.31 24.53 -9.04
CA HIS A 129 21.40 24.76 -8.09
C HIS A 129 21.31 23.89 -6.84
N ILE A 130 20.73 22.68 -6.93
CA ILE A 130 20.71 21.76 -5.81
C ILE A 130 22.14 21.21 -5.58
N PRO A 131 22.73 21.37 -4.40
CA PRO A 131 24.03 20.78 -4.09
C PRO A 131 23.89 19.24 -4.11
N LYS A 132 25.00 18.56 -4.41
CA LYS A 132 25.05 17.09 -4.46
C LYS A 132 24.46 16.48 -3.19
N ILE A 133 23.27 15.89 -3.29
CA ILE A 133 22.56 15.33 -2.15
C ILE A 133 23.11 13.94 -1.87
N TYR A 134 23.63 13.74 -0.66
CA TYR A 134 24.02 12.43 -0.17
C TYR A 134 22.80 11.73 0.44
N VAL A 135 22.47 10.55 -0.07
CA VAL A 135 21.34 9.74 0.42
C VAL A 135 21.88 8.60 1.29
N PRO A 136 21.92 8.77 2.62
CA PRO A 136 22.31 7.69 3.53
C PRO A 136 21.21 6.63 3.60
N TYR A 137 21.58 5.40 3.97
CA TYR A 137 20.61 4.38 4.35
C TYR A 137 20.01 4.70 5.71
N HIS A 138 18.69 4.67 5.79
CA HIS A 138 17.94 4.88 7.04
C HIS A 138 17.55 3.54 7.67
N MET A 139 18.50 2.88 8.32
CA MET A 139 18.31 1.55 8.96
C MET A 139 17.08 1.46 9.86
N SER A 140 16.72 2.55 10.54
CA SER A 140 15.53 2.57 11.42
C SER A 140 14.24 2.31 10.65
N TYR A 141 14.05 3.00 9.51
CA TYR A 141 12.88 2.79 8.65
C TYR A 141 12.91 1.44 7.94
N ALA A 142 14.09 1.01 7.49
CA ALA A 142 14.28 -0.30 6.87
C ALA A 142 13.88 -1.44 7.81
N VAL A 143 14.37 -1.41 9.05
CA VAL A 143 14.03 -2.42 10.07
C VAL A 143 12.55 -2.37 10.40
N MET A 144 11.98 -1.19 10.63
CA MET A 144 10.55 -1.06 10.95
C MET A 144 9.66 -1.61 9.81
N ALA A 145 9.97 -1.27 8.56
CA ALA A 145 9.23 -1.76 7.39
C ALA A 145 9.36 -3.28 7.23
N SER A 146 10.57 -3.82 7.41
CA SER A 146 10.83 -5.27 7.32
C SER A 146 10.09 -6.04 8.41
N VAL A 147 10.13 -5.57 9.64
CA VAL A 147 9.42 -6.19 10.77
C VAL A 147 7.91 -6.14 10.54
N ALA A 148 7.38 -5.00 10.12
CA ALA A 148 5.96 -4.87 9.81
C ALA A 148 5.52 -5.84 8.70
N SER A 149 6.33 -5.99 7.63
CA SER A 149 6.07 -6.94 6.53
C SER A 149 6.08 -8.38 7.02
N ILE A 150 7.07 -8.77 7.82
CA ILE A 150 7.17 -10.11 8.37
C ILE A 150 5.97 -10.42 9.28
N VAL A 151 5.63 -9.52 10.20
CA VAL A 151 4.48 -9.70 11.12
C VAL A 151 3.18 -9.83 10.32
N CYS A 152 2.99 -9.00 9.31
CA CYS A 152 1.79 -9.02 8.47
C CYS A 152 1.67 -10.34 7.69
N THR A 153 2.75 -10.79 7.04
CA THR A 153 2.76 -12.01 6.25
C THR A 153 2.64 -13.26 7.13
N MET A 154 3.34 -13.29 8.27
CA MET A 154 3.24 -14.40 9.23
C MET A 154 1.82 -14.48 9.82
N GLY A 155 1.22 -13.35 10.19
CA GLY A 155 -0.17 -13.29 10.65
C GLY A 155 -1.17 -13.79 9.60
N ALA A 156 -1.01 -13.38 8.36
CA ALA A 156 -1.84 -13.86 7.24
C ALA A 156 -1.68 -15.37 7.01
N THR A 157 -0.46 -15.88 7.10
CA THR A 157 -0.16 -17.31 6.95
C THR A 157 -0.77 -18.13 8.09
N LEU A 158 -0.61 -17.67 9.33
CA LEU A 158 -1.23 -18.31 10.50
C LEU A 158 -2.76 -18.36 10.38
N ALA A 159 -3.38 -17.26 10.00
CA ALA A 159 -4.84 -17.18 9.81
C ALA A 159 -5.33 -18.15 8.71
N SER A 160 -4.54 -18.31 7.64
CA SER A 160 -4.86 -19.23 6.55
C SER A 160 -4.70 -20.69 6.97
N CYS A 161 -3.59 -21.00 7.65
CA CYS A 161 -3.29 -22.37 8.14
C CYS A 161 -4.29 -22.80 9.23
N TYR A 162 -4.63 -21.91 10.17
CA TYR A 162 -5.50 -22.24 11.29
C TYR A 162 -6.84 -22.83 10.83
N LYS A 163 -7.41 -22.27 9.79
CA LYS A 163 -8.70 -22.72 9.25
C LYS A 163 -8.65 -24.15 8.72
N GLU A 164 -7.60 -24.52 7.99
CA GLU A 164 -7.47 -25.86 7.41
C GLU A 164 -6.92 -26.86 8.45
N LEU A 165 -6.02 -26.41 9.34
CA LEU A 165 -5.50 -27.25 10.41
C LEU A 165 -6.56 -27.57 11.51
N ALA A 166 -7.62 -26.78 11.63
CA ALA A 166 -8.74 -27.10 12.53
C ALA A 166 -9.65 -28.20 11.98
N ALA A 167 -9.57 -28.51 10.67
CA ALA A 167 -10.39 -29.55 10.05
C ALA A 167 -9.87 -30.96 10.34
N GLU A 168 -10.77 -31.93 10.37
CA GLU A 168 -10.44 -33.34 10.53
C GLU A 168 -9.70 -33.90 9.31
N PRO A 169 -8.75 -34.87 9.48
CA PRO A 169 -8.01 -35.47 8.39
C PRO A 169 -8.91 -36.04 7.27
N ALA A 170 -9.96 -36.74 7.66
CA ALA A 170 -10.91 -37.36 6.73
C ALA A 170 -11.65 -36.32 5.85
N VAL A 171 -11.89 -35.11 6.39
CA VAL A 171 -12.52 -34.00 5.65
C VAL A 171 -11.50 -33.33 4.70
N LEU A 172 -10.23 -33.29 5.08
CA LEU A 172 -9.16 -32.70 4.28
C LEU A 172 -8.83 -33.55 3.06
N MET A 173 -8.88 -34.88 3.19
CA MET A 173 -8.58 -35.82 2.11
C MET A 173 -9.71 -35.93 1.06
N ARG A 174 -10.91 -35.48 1.39
CA ARG A 174 -12.02 -35.44 0.44
C ARG A 174 -11.99 -34.17 -0.41
N PRO A 175 -12.30 -34.25 -1.72
CA PRO A 175 -12.50 -33.04 -2.51
C PRO A 175 -13.48 -32.10 -1.83
N PRO A 176 -13.21 -30.80 -1.79
CA PRO A 176 -14.12 -29.86 -1.14
C PRO A 176 -15.49 -29.91 -1.78
N ALA A 177 -16.52 -30.21 -0.99
CA ALA A 177 -17.90 -30.21 -1.48
C ALA A 177 -18.23 -28.85 -2.10
N PRO A 178 -18.90 -28.80 -3.26
CA PRO A 178 -19.28 -27.56 -3.89
C PRO A 178 -20.18 -26.78 -2.93
N LYS A 179 -19.82 -25.50 -2.68
CA LYS A 179 -20.59 -24.65 -1.78
C LYS A 179 -22.04 -24.59 -2.22
N LYS A 180 -22.95 -24.86 -1.32
CA LYS A 180 -24.40 -24.76 -1.58
C LYS A 180 -24.72 -23.39 -2.17
N GLY A 181 -25.36 -23.39 -3.34
CA GLY A 181 -25.80 -22.15 -3.99
C GLY A 181 -26.83 -21.44 -3.12
N ARG A 182 -26.55 -20.22 -2.68
CA ARG A 182 -27.55 -19.34 -2.06
C ARG A 182 -28.22 -18.52 -3.15
N ARG A 183 -29.50 -18.26 -3.02
CA ARG A 183 -30.22 -17.34 -3.90
C ARG A 183 -29.54 -16.00 -3.91
N VAL A 184 -29.31 -15.47 -5.12
CA VAL A 184 -28.67 -14.19 -5.31
C VAL A 184 -29.68 -13.07 -5.15
N PHE A 185 -29.26 -11.93 -4.59
CA PHE A 185 -30.15 -10.77 -4.40
C PHE A 185 -30.80 -10.30 -5.71
N LEU A 186 -30.10 -10.40 -6.85
CA LEU A 186 -30.64 -10.10 -8.17
C LEU A 186 -31.79 -11.06 -8.60
N GLU A 187 -31.86 -12.26 -8.05
CA GLU A 187 -32.99 -13.17 -8.31
C GLU A 187 -34.30 -12.65 -7.73
N ARG A 188 -34.25 -11.76 -6.73
CA ARG A 188 -35.44 -11.10 -6.17
C ARG A 188 -36.03 -10.05 -7.11
N ILE A 189 -35.20 -9.50 -8.00
CA ILE A 189 -35.64 -8.51 -8.99
C ILE A 189 -36.04 -9.27 -10.27
N GLY A 190 -37.23 -9.79 -10.30
CA GLY A 190 -37.74 -10.67 -11.36
C GLY A 190 -37.66 -10.07 -12.78
N PHE A 191 -37.82 -8.76 -12.90
CA PHE A 191 -37.77 -8.05 -14.20
C PHE A 191 -36.39 -8.13 -14.85
N ILE A 192 -35.31 -7.86 -14.11
CA ILE A 192 -33.93 -7.93 -14.60
C ILE A 192 -33.55 -9.39 -14.84
N TRP A 193 -33.89 -10.26 -13.89
CA TRP A 193 -33.52 -11.67 -13.96
C TRP A 193 -34.14 -12.42 -15.14
N LYS A 194 -35.39 -12.15 -15.50
CA LYS A 194 -36.05 -12.77 -16.67
C LYS A 194 -35.41 -12.38 -17.99
N ARG A 195 -34.89 -11.16 -18.10
CA ARG A 195 -34.30 -10.62 -19.35
C ARG A 195 -32.83 -11.01 -19.56
N MET A 196 -32.16 -11.58 -18.58
CA MET A 196 -30.76 -12.01 -18.66
C MET A 196 -30.61 -13.37 -19.32
N ASN A 197 -29.58 -13.51 -20.17
CA ASN A 197 -29.18 -14.76 -20.79
C ASN A 197 -28.64 -15.76 -19.74
N PHE A 198 -28.68 -17.06 -20.06
CA PHE A 198 -28.20 -18.13 -19.20
C PHE A 198 -26.76 -17.91 -18.73
N THR A 199 -25.88 -17.46 -19.61
CA THR A 199 -24.45 -17.19 -19.30
C THR A 199 -24.32 -16.15 -18.20
N TRP A 200 -25.03 -15.03 -18.29
CA TRP A 200 -25.02 -13.99 -17.25
C TRP A 200 -25.58 -14.47 -15.92
N LYS A 201 -26.65 -15.24 -15.95
CA LYS A 201 -27.24 -15.85 -14.75
C LYS A 201 -26.24 -16.78 -14.05
N SER A 202 -25.56 -17.62 -14.83
CA SER A 202 -24.53 -18.54 -14.33
C SER A 202 -23.32 -17.80 -13.76
N THR A 203 -22.83 -16.77 -14.46
CA THR A 203 -21.69 -15.94 -14.01
C THR A 203 -22.01 -15.25 -12.69
N ILE A 204 -23.16 -14.60 -12.56
CA ILE A 204 -23.57 -13.90 -11.34
C ILE A 204 -23.74 -14.89 -10.16
N ARG A 205 -24.34 -16.04 -10.39
CA ARG A 205 -24.44 -17.10 -9.38
C ARG A 205 -23.07 -17.58 -8.93
N ASN A 206 -22.12 -17.73 -9.85
CA ASN A 206 -20.77 -18.17 -9.55
C ASN A 206 -19.96 -17.10 -8.80
N LEU A 207 -20.04 -15.83 -9.21
CA LEU A 207 -19.45 -14.70 -8.50
C LEU A 207 -19.97 -14.61 -7.06
N MET A 208 -21.28 -14.73 -6.87
CA MET A 208 -21.89 -14.65 -5.54
C MET A 208 -21.62 -15.88 -4.67
N ARG A 209 -21.34 -17.04 -5.29
CA ARG A 209 -20.89 -18.24 -4.57
C ARG A 209 -19.51 -18.04 -3.93
N TYR A 210 -18.61 -17.31 -4.60
CA TYR A 210 -17.23 -17.07 -4.16
C TYR A 210 -16.98 -15.60 -3.77
N LYS A 211 -17.94 -14.97 -3.08
CA LYS A 211 -17.89 -13.54 -2.68
C LYS A 211 -16.55 -13.11 -2.10
N LYS A 212 -15.97 -13.90 -1.18
CA LYS A 212 -14.69 -13.55 -0.55
C LYS A 212 -13.59 -13.38 -1.58
N ARG A 213 -13.42 -14.34 -2.51
CA ARG A 213 -12.39 -14.25 -3.58
C ARG A 213 -12.66 -13.07 -4.50
N PHE A 214 -13.92 -12.86 -4.87
CA PHE A 214 -14.33 -11.75 -5.72
C PHE A 214 -13.96 -10.39 -5.10
N PHE A 215 -14.37 -10.15 -3.85
CA PHE A 215 -14.03 -8.90 -3.17
C PHE A 215 -12.53 -8.75 -2.93
N MET A 216 -11.81 -9.80 -2.52
CA MET A 216 -10.37 -9.75 -2.34
C MET A 216 -9.65 -9.38 -3.64
N THR A 217 -10.09 -9.93 -4.78
CA THR A 217 -9.51 -9.61 -6.10
C THR A 217 -9.80 -8.16 -6.49
N ILE A 218 -11.03 -7.68 -6.30
CA ILE A 218 -11.39 -6.28 -6.59
C ILE A 218 -10.59 -5.32 -5.72
N PHE A 219 -10.53 -5.55 -4.42
CA PHE A 219 -9.78 -4.69 -3.51
C PHE A 219 -8.27 -4.78 -3.75
N GLY A 220 -7.74 -5.96 -4.10
CA GLY A 220 -6.34 -6.12 -4.46
C GLY A 220 -5.98 -5.33 -5.71
N ILE A 221 -6.74 -5.51 -6.79
CA ILE A 221 -6.51 -4.78 -8.06
C ILE A 221 -6.78 -3.29 -7.89
N GLY A 222 -7.90 -2.93 -7.26
CA GLY A 222 -8.25 -1.53 -7.01
C GLY A 222 -7.25 -0.80 -6.13
N GLY A 223 -6.70 -1.47 -5.11
CA GLY A 223 -5.65 -0.91 -4.26
C GLY A 223 -4.29 -0.76 -4.96
N CYS A 224 -4.02 -1.54 -6.00
CA CYS A 224 -2.82 -1.37 -6.83
C CYS A 224 -2.97 -0.24 -7.86
N MET A 225 -4.21 0.14 -8.21
CA MET A 225 -4.49 1.18 -9.20
C MET A 225 -4.69 2.58 -8.59
N ALA A 226 -4.93 2.66 -7.28
CA ALA A 226 -5.12 3.91 -6.54
C ALA A 226 -3.80 4.52 -6.10
#